data_75b204baf2d1193644f264358f2eab9d
#
_entry.id   75b204baf2d1193644f264358f2eab9d
#
_cell.length_a   1.000
_cell.length_b   1.000
_cell.length_c   1.000
_cell.angle_alpha   90.00
_cell.angle_beta   90.00
_cell.angle_gamma   90.00
#
_symmetry.space_group_name_H-M   'P 1'
#
loop_
_entity.id
_entity.type
_entity.pdbx_description
1 polymer ?
#
loop_
_entity_poly.entity_id
_entity_poly.type
_entity_poly.pdbx_seq_one_letter_code
_entity_poly.pdbx_strand_id
1 'polypeptide(L)' 'MSDLIIELFKGKGAQPWYLRIVAANGQTVTTSEGYYSKWNAKRAARKMFPGIELKEL' A
#
# COMPACT_ATOMS: atom_id res chain seq x y z
N MET A 1 10.07 11.78 11.22
CA MET A 1 9.03 10.75 11.26
C MET A 1 8.00 10.99 10.17
N SER A 2 7.58 9.92 9.54
CA SER A 2 6.59 10.04 8.47
C SER A 2 5.19 9.98 9.07
N ASP A 3 4.32 10.88 8.60
CA ASP A 3 2.91 10.85 8.98
C ASP A 3 2.10 9.97 8.03
N LEU A 4 2.79 9.20 7.19
CA LEU A 4 2.14 8.35 6.21
C LEU A 4 2.26 6.88 6.61
N ILE A 5 1.22 6.12 6.28
CA ILE A 5 1.21 4.67 6.44
C ILE A 5 0.77 4.08 5.11
N ILE A 6 1.41 2.99 4.71
CA ILE A 6 0.98 2.23 3.54
C ILE A 6 0.09 1.10 4.01
N GLU A 7 -1.12 1.03 3.49
CA GLU A 7 -2.03 -0.07 3.78
C GLU A 7 -2.06 -1.02 2.60
N LEU A 8 -1.83 -2.30 2.87
CA LEU A 8 -1.93 -3.36 1.87
C LEU A 8 -3.25 -4.08 2.07
N PHE A 9 -4.05 -4.11 1.02
CA PHE A 9 -5.36 -4.75 1.12
C PHE A 9 -5.68 -5.53 -0.15
N LYS A 10 -6.61 -6.48 -0.01
CA LYS A 10 -7.04 -7.31 -1.12
C LYS A 10 -8.41 -6.85 -1.61
N GLY A 11 -8.48 -6.56 -2.90
CA GLY A 11 -9.72 -6.24 -3.56
C GLY A 11 -10.20 -7.36 -4.47
N LYS A 12 -10.91 -7.01 -5.52
CA LYS A 12 -11.43 -7.97 -6.50
C LYS A 12 -10.72 -7.79 -7.82
N GLY A 13 -10.74 -8.83 -8.65
CA GLY A 13 -10.18 -8.77 -9.99
C GLY A 13 -8.92 -9.61 -10.15
N ALA A 14 -8.34 -9.56 -11.34
CA ALA A 14 -7.16 -10.36 -11.68
C ALA A 14 -5.91 -9.93 -10.92
N GLN A 15 -5.83 -8.66 -10.56
CA GLN A 15 -4.73 -8.12 -9.78
C GLN A 15 -5.30 -7.57 -8.47
N PRO A 16 -5.58 -8.44 -7.49
CA PRO A 16 -6.39 -8.04 -6.33
C PRO A 16 -5.64 -7.29 -5.24
N TRP A 17 -4.33 -7.23 -5.29
CA TRP A 17 -3.54 -6.63 -4.21
C TRP A 17 -3.26 -5.16 -4.49
N TYR A 18 -3.69 -4.30 -3.58
CA TYR A 18 -3.57 -2.86 -3.72
C TYR A 18 -2.82 -2.27 -2.55
N LEU A 19 -2.13 -1.17 -2.83
CA LEU A 19 -1.49 -0.35 -1.80
C LEU A 19 -2.25 0.97 -1.71
N ARG A 20 -2.51 1.40 -0.49
CA ARG A 20 -3.13 2.69 -0.24
C ARG A 20 -2.25 3.47 0.72
N ILE A 21 -1.89 4.69 0.33
CA ILE A 21 -1.10 5.56 1.18
C ILE A 21 -2.06 6.45 1.95
N VAL A 22 -1.97 6.38 3.27
CA VAL A 22 -2.91 7.04 4.17
C VAL A 22 -2.15 7.97 5.09
N ALA A 23 -2.65 9.18 5.25
CA ALA A 23 -2.09 10.13 6.19
C ALA A 23 -2.48 9.80 7.62
N ALA A 24 -1.78 10.38 8.58
CA ALA A 24 -2.02 10.11 10.01
C ALA A 24 -3.45 10.39 10.45
N ASN A 25 -4.14 11.32 9.79
CA ASN A 25 -5.53 11.65 10.10
C ASN A 25 -6.53 10.70 9.45
N GLY A 26 -6.07 9.65 8.78
CA GLY A 26 -6.93 8.67 8.14
C GLY A 26 -7.31 8.97 6.70
N GLN A 27 -6.90 10.11 6.18
CA GLN A 27 -7.23 10.46 4.79
C GLN A 27 -6.36 9.70 3.80
N THR A 28 -6.99 9.16 2.77
CA THR A 28 -6.27 8.50 1.70
C THR A 28 -5.60 9.53 0.81
N VAL A 29 -4.27 9.43 0.69
CA VAL A 29 -3.50 10.31 -0.18
C VAL A 29 -3.54 9.80 -1.61
N THR A 30 -3.30 8.51 -1.80
CA THR A 30 -3.32 7.91 -3.11
C THR A 30 -3.51 6.40 -2.99
N THR A 31 -3.96 5.79 -4.09
CA THR A 31 -4.10 4.33 -4.17
C THR A 31 -3.33 3.87 -5.40
N SER A 32 -2.56 2.80 -5.25
CA SER A 32 -1.78 2.24 -6.35
C SER A 32 -2.64 1.39 -7.27
N GLU A 33 -2.05 1.00 -8.39
CA GLU A 33 -2.63 -0.03 -9.25
C GLU A 33 -2.56 -1.39 -8.57
N GLY A 34 -3.35 -2.33 -9.07
CA GLY A 34 -3.38 -3.67 -8.52
C GLY A 34 -2.12 -4.48 -8.85
N TYR A 35 -1.78 -5.40 -7.96
CA TYR A 35 -0.68 -6.33 -8.14
C TYR A 35 -1.20 -7.76 -8.11
N TYR A 36 -0.50 -8.66 -8.80
CA TYR A 36 -0.90 -10.06 -8.86
C TYR A 36 -0.75 -10.79 -7.54
N SER A 37 0.26 -10.42 -6.75
CA SER A 37 0.51 -11.11 -5.49
C SER A 37 0.85 -10.10 -4.40
N LYS A 38 0.60 -10.54 -3.17
CA LYS A 38 0.94 -9.80 -1.97
C LYS A 38 2.42 -9.47 -1.92
N TRP A 39 3.26 -10.43 -2.30
CA TRP A 39 4.70 -10.24 -2.34
C TRP A 39 5.12 -9.11 -3.27
N ASN A 40 4.53 -9.10 -4.48
CA ASN A 40 4.84 -8.04 -5.44
C ASN A 40 4.41 -6.67 -4.92
N ALA A 41 3.25 -6.59 -4.28
CA ALA A 41 2.78 -5.34 -3.71
C ALA A 41 3.72 -4.83 -2.61
N LYS A 42 4.13 -5.71 -1.70
CA LYS A 42 5.06 -5.35 -0.64
C LYS A 42 6.40 -4.87 -1.19
N ARG A 43 6.90 -5.56 -2.19
CA ARG A 43 8.16 -5.21 -2.83
C ARG A 43 8.08 -3.83 -3.48
N ALA A 44 6.98 -3.55 -4.17
CA ALA A 44 6.77 -2.25 -4.79
C ALA A 44 6.69 -1.15 -3.73
N ALA A 45 6.02 -1.41 -2.62
CA ALA A 45 5.90 -0.43 -1.54
C ALA A 45 7.27 -0.05 -0.98
N ARG A 46 8.13 -1.03 -0.73
CA ARG A 46 9.47 -0.78 -0.22
C ARG A 46 10.34 -0.01 -1.20
N LYS A 47 10.13 -0.27 -2.48
CA LYS A 47 10.92 0.38 -3.54
C LYS A 47 10.50 1.83 -3.73
N MET A 48 9.20 2.09 -3.69
CA MET A 48 8.67 3.43 -3.91
C MET A 48 8.70 4.30 -2.65
N PHE A 49 8.49 3.69 -1.50
CA PHE A 49 8.37 4.42 -0.24
C PHE A 49 9.23 3.77 0.85
N PRO A 50 10.56 3.83 0.70
CA PRO A 50 11.43 3.24 1.72
C PRO A 50 11.26 3.97 3.07
N GLY A 51 11.21 3.21 4.14
CA GLY A 51 11.11 3.78 5.48
C GLY A 51 9.71 4.10 5.95
N ILE A 52 8.70 3.90 5.11
CA ILE A 52 7.30 4.12 5.51
C ILE A 52 6.72 2.79 6.00
N GLU A 53 6.00 2.83 7.12
CA GLU A 53 5.39 1.66 7.71
C GLU A 53 4.36 1.04 6.76
N LEU A 54 4.39 -0.28 6.62
CA LEU A 54 3.42 -1.02 5.84
C LEU A 54 2.52 -1.82 6.77
N LYS A 55 1.23 -1.61 6.63
CA LYS A 55 0.22 -2.31 7.42
C LYS A 55 -0.60 -3.21 6.53
N GLU A 56 -0.66 -4.49 6.87
CA GLU A 56 -1.50 -5.45 6.16
C GLU A 56 -2.89 -5.47 6.78
N LEU A 57 -3.88 -5.27 5.95
CA LEU A 57 -5.28 -5.31 6.40
C LEU A 57 -5.90 -6.69 6.18
#